data_b165b9c86b51bc3cd3e733f9706222c7
#
_entry.id   b165b9c86b51bc3cd3e733f9706222c7
#
_cell.length_a   1.000
_cell.length_b   1.000
_cell.length_c   1.000
_cell.angle_alpha   90.00
_cell.angle_beta   90.00
_cell.angle_gamma   90.00
#
_symmetry.space_group_name_H-M   'P 1'
#
loop_
_entity.id
_entity.type
_entity.pdbx_description
1 polymer ?
#
loop_
_entity_poly.entity_id
_entity_poly.type
_entity_poly.pdbx_seq_one_letter_code
_entity_poly.pdbx_strand_id
1 'polypeptide(L)'
;VSTFLKRAWVPLVVVVAVALGAVAVDRLRGVFGSDAIFTATGSSAEPLEPSHVKRVTYEVYGPSDTAGSVSYLDKKAQPEQADFTSLPWTFTITTTVPAVIASVVAQGNSDSIGCRITVNGELKDQRSTAGRHAQTSCLVKAA
;
A
#
# COMPACT_ATOMS: atom_id res chain seq x y z
N VAL A 1 8.21 -60.08 22.23
CA VAL A 1 8.45 -58.75 22.85
C VAL A 1 8.95 -57.73 21.81
N SER A 2 9.71 -58.13 20.77
CA SER A 2 10.27 -57.21 19.78
C SER A 2 9.25 -56.67 18.76
N THR A 3 8.17 -57.38 18.51
CA THR A 3 7.16 -56.96 17.52
C THR A 3 6.18 -55.90 18.07
N PHE A 4 5.92 -55.90 19.36
CA PHE A 4 5.13 -54.88 20.01
C PHE A 4 5.86 -53.53 20.09
N LEU A 5 7.15 -53.54 20.37
CA LEU A 5 7.97 -52.30 20.34
C LEU A 5 8.01 -51.66 18.96
N LYS A 6 8.14 -52.47 17.91
CA LYS A 6 8.17 -51.94 16.52
C LYS A 6 6.84 -51.34 16.08
N ARG A 7 5.71 -51.82 16.64
CA ARG A 7 4.39 -51.33 16.29
C ARG A 7 3.96 -50.12 17.12
N ALA A 8 4.53 -49.98 18.32
CA ALA A 8 4.28 -48.84 19.22
C ALA A 8 5.14 -47.60 18.90
N TRP A 9 6.22 -47.78 18.15
CA TRP A 9 7.14 -46.69 17.82
C TRP A 9 6.50 -45.67 16.86
N VAL A 10 5.71 -46.09 15.89
CA VAL A 10 5.05 -45.24 14.95
C VAL A 10 4.09 -44.25 15.63
N PRO A 11 3.12 -44.69 16.50
CA PRO A 11 2.29 -43.73 17.20
C PRO A 11 3.06 -42.83 18.15
N LEU A 12 4.15 -43.29 18.74
CA LEU A 12 4.97 -42.44 19.60
C LEU A 12 5.65 -41.32 18.82
N VAL A 13 6.20 -41.60 17.63
CA VAL A 13 6.79 -40.59 16.75
C VAL A 13 5.75 -39.58 16.32
N VAL A 14 4.54 -40.02 16.00
CA VAL A 14 3.43 -39.14 15.62
C VAL A 14 3.06 -38.18 16.76
N VAL A 15 2.93 -38.71 17.98
CA VAL A 15 2.60 -37.88 19.16
C VAL A 15 3.69 -36.83 19.41
N VAL A 16 4.97 -37.21 19.31
CA VAL A 16 6.09 -36.26 19.46
C VAL A 16 6.09 -35.21 18.37
N ALA A 17 5.84 -35.59 17.12
CA ALA A 17 5.76 -34.64 15.99
C ALA A 17 4.61 -33.65 16.17
N VAL A 18 3.44 -34.11 16.60
CA VAL A 18 2.26 -33.26 16.88
C VAL A 18 2.54 -32.30 18.05
N ALA A 19 3.17 -32.79 19.12
CA ALA A 19 3.53 -31.97 20.26
C ALA A 19 4.53 -30.86 19.90
N LEU A 20 5.57 -31.20 19.11
CA LEU A 20 6.52 -30.20 18.63
C LEU A 20 5.88 -29.19 17.69
N GLY A 21 4.98 -29.63 16.81
CA GLY A 21 4.23 -28.76 15.94
C GLY A 21 3.33 -27.79 16.71
N ALA A 22 2.64 -28.25 17.73
CA ALA A 22 1.79 -27.42 18.58
C ALA A 22 2.62 -26.35 19.33
N VAL A 23 3.76 -26.70 19.89
CA VAL A 23 4.66 -25.76 20.55
C VAL A 23 5.20 -24.71 19.57
N ALA A 24 5.56 -25.13 18.35
CA ALA A 24 6.03 -24.20 17.32
C ALA A 24 4.95 -23.20 16.92
N VAL A 25 3.71 -23.65 16.74
CA VAL A 25 2.58 -22.78 16.42
C VAL A 25 2.27 -21.82 17.57
N ASP A 26 2.33 -22.28 18.80
CA ASP A 26 2.09 -21.44 19.97
C ASP A 26 3.18 -20.35 20.13
N ARG A 27 4.43 -20.72 19.85
CA ARG A 27 5.54 -19.76 19.85
C ARG A 27 5.39 -18.71 18.75
N LEU A 28 4.99 -19.13 17.56
CA LEU A 28 4.74 -18.21 16.46
C LEU A 28 3.55 -17.28 16.74
N ARG A 29 2.50 -17.78 17.34
CA ARG A 29 1.37 -16.94 17.77
C ARG A 29 1.78 -15.90 18.80
N GLY A 30 2.69 -16.23 19.71
CA GLY A 30 3.20 -15.28 20.70
C GLY A 30 4.05 -14.15 20.06
N VAL A 31 4.70 -14.42 18.94
CA VAL A 31 5.51 -13.42 18.23
C VAL A 31 4.70 -12.59 17.26
N PHE A 32 3.68 -13.18 16.61
CA PHE A 32 2.82 -12.52 15.64
C PHE A 32 1.43 -12.20 16.16
N GLY A 33 1.13 -12.63 17.37
CA GLY A 33 -0.13 -12.30 18.04
C GLY A 33 -0.16 -10.81 18.39
N SER A 34 -0.79 -10.04 17.56
CA SER A 34 -0.96 -8.60 17.73
C SER A 34 -1.81 -8.21 18.94
N ASP A 35 -2.53 -9.16 19.53
CA ASP A 35 -3.45 -8.88 20.65
C ASP A 35 -2.74 -8.37 21.90
N ALA A 36 -1.56 -8.89 22.23
CA ALA A 36 -0.78 -8.44 23.37
C ALA A 36 -0.19 -7.04 23.17
N ILE A 37 0.11 -6.66 21.94
CA ILE A 37 0.65 -5.33 21.60
C ILE A 37 -0.48 -4.29 21.63
N PHE A 38 -1.66 -4.64 21.16
CA PHE A 38 -2.81 -3.75 21.18
C PHE A 38 -3.41 -3.57 22.57
N THR A 39 -3.42 -4.58 23.42
CA THR A 39 -3.88 -4.47 24.80
C THR A 39 -2.91 -3.73 25.69
N ALA A 40 -1.61 -3.82 25.45
CA ALA A 40 -0.59 -3.07 26.21
C ALA A 40 -0.57 -1.58 25.84
N THR A 41 -0.89 -1.24 24.59
CA THR A 41 -1.01 0.14 24.10
C THR A 41 -2.40 0.72 24.29
N GLY A 42 -3.41 -0.09 24.57
CA GLY A 42 -4.79 0.35 24.80
C GLY A 42 -4.99 1.20 26.05
N SER A 43 -4.06 1.18 26.99
CA SER A 43 -4.11 2.02 28.18
C SER A 43 -3.46 3.39 28.00
N SER A 44 -2.75 3.61 26.92
CA SER A 44 -2.13 4.87 26.55
C SER A 44 -2.46 5.26 25.11
N ALA A 45 -3.66 4.93 24.65
CA ALA A 45 -4.21 5.58 23.50
C ALA A 45 -4.33 7.05 23.86
N GLU A 46 -3.27 7.79 23.62
CA GLU A 46 -3.42 9.23 23.42
C GLU A 46 -4.56 9.36 22.43
N PRO A 47 -5.58 10.18 22.72
CA PRO A 47 -6.56 10.49 21.71
C PRO A 47 -5.73 10.93 20.50
N LEU A 48 -5.83 10.15 19.43
CA LEU A 48 -5.28 10.56 18.14
C LEU A 48 -5.74 11.98 17.99
N GLU A 49 -4.81 12.92 18.09
CA GLU A 49 -5.10 14.33 17.91
C GLU A 49 -5.98 14.43 16.68
N PRO A 50 -7.14 15.11 16.76
CA PRO A 50 -8.04 15.13 15.63
C PRO A 50 -7.30 15.75 14.44
N SER A 51 -6.91 14.83 13.56
CA SER A 51 -6.77 15.12 12.17
C SER A 51 -5.82 16.25 11.79
N HIS A 52 -4.56 15.91 11.69
CA HIS A 52 -3.77 16.61 10.69
C HIS A 52 -4.41 16.33 9.33
N VAL A 53 -5.09 17.31 8.80
CA VAL A 53 -5.64 17.25 7.45
C VAL A 53 -4.48 17.05 6.49
N LYS A 54 -4.46 15.91 5.83
CA LYS A 54 -3.45 15.56 4.84
C LYS A 54 -3.96 15.96 3.47
N ARG A 55 -3.12 16.61 2.72
CA ARG A 55 -3.42 17.03 1.35
C ARG A 55 -2.48 16.30 0.38
N VAL A 56 -3.05 15.46 -0.46
CA VAL A 56 -2.34 14.72 -1.49
C VAL A 56 -2.68 15.33 -2.84
N THR A 57 -1.69 15.81 -3.56
CA THR A 57 -1.87 16.43 -4.87
C THR A 57 -1.22 15.57 -5.95
N TYR A 58 -2.04 15.16 -6.92
CA TYR A 58 -1.58 14.56 -8.16
C TYR A 58 -1.36 15.65 -9.19
N GLU A 59 -0.25 15.59 -9.90
CA GLU A 59 0.06 16.46 -11.02
C GLU A 59 0.55 15.65 -12.20
N VAL A 60 -0.03 15.87 -13.35
CA VAL A 60 0.44 15.36 -14.64
C VAL A 60 0.95 16.56 -15.44
N TYR A 61 2.18 16.49 -15.89
CA TYR A 61 2.83 17.59 -16.61
C TYR A 61 3.45 17.10 -17.91
N GLY A 62 3.68 18.03 -18.82
CA GLY A 62 4.22 17.77 -20.14
C GLY A 62 3.94 18.94 -21.07
N PRO A 63 4.05 18.74 -22.40
CA PRO A 63 3.69 19.77 -23.36
C PRO A 63 2.25 20.24 -23.19
N SER A 64 2.02 21.54 -23.24
CA SER A 64 0.75 22.17 -22.87
C SER A 64 -0.44 21.76 -23.75
N ASP A 65 -0.19 21.32 -24.96
CA ASP A 65 -1.19 20.87 -25.93
C ASP A 65 -1.46 19.36 -25.90
N THR A 66 -0.92 18.67 -24.91
CA THR A 66 -1.13 17.24 -24.74
C THR A 66 -2.56 16.94 -24.33
N ALA A 67 -3.20 16.04 -25.06
CA ALA A 67 -4.49 15.47 -24.70
C ALA A 67 -4.31 13.99 -24.35
N GLY A 68 -5.09 13.49 -23.41
CA GLY A 68 -5.00 12.11 -22.98
C GLY A 68 -5.95 11.77 -21.84
N SER A 69 -5.63 10.69 -21.14
CA SER A 69 -6.40 10.19 -20.01
C SER A 69 -5.51 9.99 -18.80
N VAL A 70 -6.10 10.14 -17.64
CA VAL A 70 -5.46 9.90 -16.35
C VAL A 70 -6.36 9.01 -15.50
N SER A 71 -5.75 8.00 -14.89
CA SER A 71 -6.39 7.15 -13.90
C SER A 71 -5.70 7.39 -12.56
N TYR A 72 -6.46 7.58 -11.52
CA TYR A 72 -5.94 7.86 -10.19
C TYR A 72 -6.81 7.22 -9.11
N LEU A 73 -6.26 7.07 -7.91
CA LEU A 73 -6.99 6.61 -6.75
C LEU A 73 -7.51 7.80 -5.95
N ASP A 74 -8.78 7.74 -5.56
CA ASP A 74 -9.39 8.72 -4.68
C ASP A 74 -9.00 8.49 -3.21
N LYS A 75 -9.54 9.29 -2.30
CA LYS A 75 -9.30 9.19 -0.86
C LYS A 75 -9.72 7.85 -0.24
N LYS A 76 -10.56 7.09 -0.92
CA LYS A 76 -11.04 5.77 -0.52
C LYS A 76 -10.33 4.63 -1.25
N ALA A 77 -9.25 4.94 -1.96
CA ALA A 77 -8.51 4.01 -2.82
C ALA A 77 -9.38 3.40 -3.93
N GLN A 78 -10.40 4.13 -4.39
CA GLN A 78 -11.22 3.75 -5.53
C GLN A 78 -10.61 4.33 -6.81
N PRO A 79 -10.54 3.53 -7.89
CA PRO A 79 -10.03 4.01 -9.16
C PRO A 79 -11.02 4.98 -9.82
N GLU A 80 -10.51 6.12 -10.19
CA GLU A 80 -11.21 7.16 -10.94
C GLU A 80 -10.47 7.43 -12.24
N GLN A 81 -11.19 7.88 -13.25
CA GLN A 81 -10.62 8.22 -14.54
C GLN A 81 -11.11 9.59 -15.00
N ALA A 82 -10.21 10.36 -15.57
CA ALA A 82 -10.51 11.65 -16.15
C ALA A 82 -9.77 11.80 -17.49
N ASP A 83 -10.32 12.61 -18.37
CA ASP A 83 -9.67 13.01 -19.62
C ASP A 83 -9.16 14.44 -19.50
N PHE A 84 -8.03 14.71 -20.13
CA PHE A 84 -7.47 16.05 -20.19
C PHE A 84 -7.16 16.45 -21.63
N THR A 85 -7.29 17.73 -21.93
CA THR A 85 -6.99 18.31 -23.26
C THR A 85 -5.79 19.25 -23.21
N SER A 86 -5.28 19.51 -22.01
CA SER A 86 -4.11 20.35 -21.80
C SER A 86 -3.39 19.93 -20.52
N LEU A 87 -2.10 20.22 -20.42
CA LEU A 87 -1.28 19.99 -19.24
C LEU A 87 -0.80 21.34 -18.69
N PRO A 88 -0.54 21.48 -17.39
CA PRO A 88 -0.63 20.47 -16.34
C PRO A 88 -2.08 20.16 -15.92
N TRP A 89 -2.32 18.90 -15.57
CA TRP A 89 -3.55 18.44 -14.93
C TRP A 89 -3.27 18.20 -13.45
N THR A 90 -4.12 18.71 -12.57
CA THR A 90 -3.94 18.56 -11.12
C THR A 90 -5.23 18.09 -10.46
N PHE A 91 -5.08 17.27 -9.44
CA PHE A 91 -6.16 16.81 -8.59
C PHE A 91 -5.68 16.71 -7.14
N THR A 92 -6.45 17.25 -6.22
CA THR A 92 -6.07 17.25 -4.79
C THR A 92 -7.07 16.46 -3.96
N ILE A 93 -6.54 15.55 -3.17
CA ILE A 93 -7.29 14.78 -2.17
C ILE A 93 -7.01 15.40 -0.80
N THR A 94 -8.08 15.64 -0.04
CA THR A 94 -7.98 16.06 1.35
C THR A 94 -8.56 14.96 2.23
N THR A 95 -7.77 14.45 3.17
CA THR A 95 -8.16 13.34 4.03
C THR A 95 -7.56 13.49 5.43
N THR A 96 -8.23 12.88 6.39
CA THR A 96 -7.74 12.76 7.78
C THR A 96 -7.20 11.36 8.07
N VAL A 97 -7.26 10.45 7.09
CA VAL A 97 -6.72 9.09 7.21
C VAL A 97 -5.20 9.14 7.33
N PRO A 98 -4.59 8.45 8.33
CA PRO A 98 -3.15 8.52 8.57
C PRO A 98 -2.29 8.07 7.40
N ALA A 99 -2.76 7.09 6.63
CA ALA A 99 -2.06 6.60 5.45
C ALA A 99 -3.06 6.30 4.33
N VAL A 100 -2.81 6.83 3.16
CA VAL A 100 -3.58 6.53 1.94
C VAL A 100 -2.65 6.05 0.85
N ILE A 101 -3.16 5.18 -0.01
CA ILE A 101 -2.46 4.77 -1.22
C ILE A 101 -2.74 5.84 -2.28
N ALA A 102 -1.69 6.47 -2.76
CA ALA A 102 -1.77 7.46 -3.82
C ALA A 102 -1.18 6.88 -5.10
N SER A 103 -1.96 6.80 -6.15
CA SER A 103 -1.53 6.29 -7.44
C SER A 103 -2.13 7.12 -8.56
N VAL A 104 -1.32 7.44 -9.54
CA VAL A 104 -1.72 8.12 -10.75
C VAL A 104 -1.02 7.53 -11.96
N VAL A 105 -1.78 7.21 -12.99
CA VAL A 105 -1.29 6.73 -14.29
C VAL A 105 -1.85 7.64 -15.36
N ALA A 106 -0.99 8.18 -16.19
CA ALA A 106 -1.40 9.08 -17.26
C ALA A 106 -0.82 8.65 -18.59
N GLN A 107 -1.60 8.80 -19.64
CA GLN A 107 -1.19 8.59 -21.03
C GLN A 107 -1.66 9.76 -21.88
N GLY A 108 -0.76 10.29 -22.67
CA GLY A 108 -1.02 11.41 -23.55
C GLY A 108 -0.61 11.12 -24.99
N ASN A 109 -0.98 12.02 -25.88
CA ASN A 109 -0.63 11.96 -27.32
C ASN A 109 0.68 12.69 -27.66
N SER A 110 1.43 13.13 -26.67
CA SER A 110 2.69 13.82 -26.86
C SER A 110 3.89 12.87 -26.71
N ASP A 111 5.08 13.39 -27.02
CA ASP A 111 6.33 12.63 -26.96
C ASP A 111 6.93 12.57 -25.55
N SER A 112 6.34 13.23 -24.59
CA SER A 112 6.79 13.21 -23.20
C SER A 112 5.62 13.50 -22.27
N ILE A 113 5.61 12.82 -21.13
CA ILE A 113 4.63 13.03 -20.06
C ILE A 113 5.29 12.71 -18.73
N GLY A 114 4.96 13.44 -17.70
CA GLY A 114 5.43 13.19 -16.35
C GLY A 114 4.30 13.25 -15.34
N CYS A 115 4.50 12.58 -14.22
CA CYS A 115 3.60 12.64 -13.07
C CYS A 115 4.36 13.03 -11.81
N ARG A 116 3.63 13.60 -10.86
CA ARG A 116 4.16 13.99 -9.57
C ARG A 116 3.09 13.78 -8.50
N ILE A 117 3.50 13.22 -7.37
CA ILE A 117 2.65 13.10 -6.18
C ILE A 117 3.29 13.91 -5.06
N THR A 118 2.55 14.86 -4.54
CA THR A 118 2.97 15.74 -3.46
C THR A 118 2.05 15.54 -2.26
N VAL A 119 2.62 15.40 -1.07
CA VAL A 119 1.88 15.25 0.18
C VAL A 119 2.24 16.40 1.11
N ASN A 120 1.24 17.21 1.48
CA ASN A 120 1.43 18.41 2.33
C ASN A 120 2.53 19.35 1.81
N GLY A 121 2.64 19.50 0.48
CA GLY A 121 3.64 20.33 -0.15
C GLY A 121 5.01 19.67 -0.34
N GLU A 122 5.19 18.44 0.13
CA GLU A 122 6.43 17.68 -0.02
C GLU A 122 6.33 16.69 -1.17
N LEU A 123 7.28 16.71 -2.09
CA LEU A 123 7.36 15.77 -3.20
C LEU A 123 7.66 14.36 -2.68
N LYS A 124 6.79 13.39 -3.00
CA LYS A 124 6.93 11.99 -2.60
C LYS A 124 7.32 11.07 -3.74
N ASP A 125 6.80 11.29 -4.93
CA ASP A 125 7.16 10.53 -6.12
C ASP A 125 7.06 11.42 -7.37
N GLN A 126 7.98 11.23 -8.29
CA GLN A 126 7.99 11.93 -9.57
C GLN A 126 8.62 11.04 -10.63
N ARG A 127 7.97 10.93 -11.77
CA ARG A 127 8.46 10.19 -12.92
C ARG A 127 8.12 10.93 -14.20
N SER A 128 9.00 10.82 -15.18
CA SER A 128 8.75 11.29 -16.54
C SER A 128 9.15 10.23 -17.54
N THR A 129 8.42 10.17 -18.64
CA THR A 129 8.66 9.22 -19.71
C THR A 129 8.66 9.97 -21.05
N ALA A 130 9.61 9.63 -21.91
CA ALA A 130 9.70 10.11 -23.27
C ALA A 130 9.39 8.98 -24.25
N GLY A 131 8.71 9.27 -25.34
CA GLY A 131 8.35 8.33 -26.39
C GLY A 131 6.98 8.62 -26.97
N ARG A 132 6.66 7.98 -28.08
CA ARG A 132 5.36 8.13 -28.74
C ARG A 132 4.24 7.69 -27.81
N HIS A 133 3.19 8.52 -27.70
CA HIS A 133 2.08 8.25 -26.81
C HIS A 133 2.56 7.90 -25.39
N ALA A 134 3.42 8.71 -24.83
CA ALA A 134 4.11 8.46 -23.58
C ALA A 134 3.12 8.20 -22.44
N GLN A 135 3.41 7.20 -21.66
CA GLN A 135 2.65 6.82 -20.46
C GLN A 135 3.57 6.90 -19.24
N THR A 136 3.05 7.45 -18.17
CA THR A 136 3.77 7.56 -16.90
C THR A 136 2.91 7.11 -15.75
N SER A 137 3.56 6.67 -14.66
CA SER A 137 2.87 6.29 -13.43
C SER A 137 3.67 6.69 -12.21
N CYS A 138 3.00 7.22 -11.21
CA CYS A 138 3.53 7.52 -9.89
C CYS A 138 2.75 6.79 -8.82
N LEU A 139 3.44 6.32 -7.79
CA LEU A 139 2.83 5.55 -6.71
C LEU A 139 3.49 5.90 -5.39
N VAL A 140 2.67 6.22 -4.40
CA VAL A 140 3.07 6.35 -2.99
C VAL A 140 2.21 5.41 -2.16
N LYS A 141 2.83 4.41 -1.54
CA LYS A 141 2.13 3.36 -0.80
C LYS A 141 1.53 3.84 0.53
N ALA A 142 2.12 4.84 1.12
CA ALA A 142 1.67 5.45 2.36
C ALA A 142 1.90 6.96 2.27
N ALA A 143 0.93 7.62 1.71
CA ALA A 143 0.94 9.07 1.61
C ALA A 143 0.50 9.73 2.92
#